data_03374c7368141d450a98d5dcefaecf70
#
_entry.id   03374c7368141d450a98d5dcefaecf70
#
_cell.length_a   1.000
_cell.length_b   1.000
_cell.length_c   1.000
_cell.angle_alpha   90.00
_cell.angle_beta   90.00
_cell.angle_gamma   90.00
#
_symmetry.space_group_name_H-M   'P 1'
#
loop_
_entity.id
_entity.type
_entity.pdbx_description
1 polymer ?
#
loop_
_entity_poly.entity_id
_entity_poly.type
_entity_poly.pdbx_seq_one_letter_code
_entity_poly.pdbx_strand_id
1 'polypeptide(L)'
;IVNWIKEYLKNSQINGLVVGVSGGIDSALTSTLCAETGKKLICIEMPINQGKDQVSRSKKHIDWLKSKYPNVSSKLIDLDNTFDSFVKSVPENNSYEHELSLANSRSRLRMVTLYYFSALNKYIVAGTGNKVEDFGIGFYTKYGDGGVDISPIADLLKSEVYSLAKFHNINEEIINAKPTDGLWNDNRNDEDQIGASYDEIEIAMFNDHKSERDLSERDKEVLKIYKSFNSSNRHKMLPIPVCKIPKDYI
;
A
#
# COMPACT_ATOMS: atom_id res chain seq x y z
N ILE A 1 16.18 5.41 5.18
CA ILE A 1 14.73 5.34 5.49
C ILE A 1 14.50 5.37 6.99
N VAL A 2 15.11 4.49 7.78
CA VAL A 2 14.96 4.46 9.25
C VAL A 2 15.31 5.80 9.90
N ASN A 3 16.41 6.43 9.50
CA ASN A 3 16.80 7.74 10.01
C ASN A 3 15.81 8.83 9.58
N TRP A 4 15.32 8.80 8.34
CA TRP A 4 14.31 9.73 7.87
C TRP A 4 13.01 9.64 8.69
N ILE A 5 12.53 8.42 8.99
CA ILE A 5 11.36 8.22 9.86
C ILE A 5 11.61 8.82 11.25
N LYS A 6 12.81 8.55 11.85
CA LYS A 6 13.18 9.10 13.18
C LYS A 6 13.15 10.63 13.19
N GLU A 7 13.71 11.25 12.16
CA GLU A 7 13.76 12.72 12.04
C GLU A 7 12.36 13.30 11.84
N TYR A 8 11.54 12.68 10.98
CA TYR A 8 10.16 13.10 10.78
C TYR A 8 9.36 13.08 12.09
N LEU A 9 9.40 11.96 12.83
CA LEU A 9 8.72 11.84 14.12
C LEU A 9 9.23 12.87 15.16
N LYS A 10 10.53 13.12 15.18
CA LYS A 10 11.12 14.13 16.07
C LYS A 10 10.62 15.54 15.74
N ASN A 11 10.64 15.91 14.48
CA ASN A 11 10.25 17.24 14.02
C ASN A 11 8.74 17.49 14.20
N SER A 12 7.93 16.44 14.05
CA SER A 12 6.47 16.48 14.23
C SER A 12 6.04 16.30 15.69
N GLN A 13 6.97 16.05 16.61
CA GLN A 13 6.72 15.76 18.03
C GLN A 13 5.79 14.55 18.26
N ILE A 14 5.86 13.56 17.36
CA ILE A 14 5.05 12.35 17.39
C ILE A 14 5.88 11.18 17.90
N ASN A 15 5.28 10.33 18.75
CA ASN A 15 6.01 9.32 19.50
C ASN A 15 5.84 7.89 19.00
N GLY A 16 5.10 7.68 17.92
CA GLY A 16 4.86 6.32 17.43
C GLY A 16 4.20 6.27 16.06
N LEU A 17 4.09 5.04 15.56
CA LEU A 17 3.63 4.68 14.23
C LEU A 17 2.54 3.63 14.30
N VAL A 18 1.65 3.65 13.34
CA VAL A 18 0.67 2.60 13.06
C VAL A 18 0.91 2.09 11.64
N VAL A 19 0.98 0.77 11.47
CA VAL A 19 1.15 0.13 10.16
C VAL A 19 0.14 -1.00 10.00
N GLY A 20 -0.55 -1.03 8.87
CA GLY A 20 -1.35 -2.19 8.46
C GLY A 20 -0.44 -3.30 7.92
N VAL A 21 -0.56 -4.51 8.45
CA VAL A 21 0.23 -5.66 8.01
C VAL A 21 -0.67 -6.65 7.29
N SER A 22 -0.54 -6.70 5.96
CA SER A 22 -1.38 -7.53 5.08
C SER A 22 -0.85 -8.95 4.88
N GLY A 23 0.43 -9.21 5.23
CA GLY A 23 1.15 -10.43 4.86
C GLY A 23 1.79 -10.37 3.46
N GLY A 24 1.77 -9.20 2.80
CA GLY A 24 2.54 -8.88 1.60
C GLY A 24 3.90 -8.25 1.93
N ILE A 25 4.80 -8.28 0.95
CA ILE A 25 6.20 -7.88 1.13
C ILE A 25 6.38 -6.40 1.50
N ASP A 26 5.57 -5.51 0.93
CA ASP A 26 5.66 -4.07 1.18
C ASP A 26 5.30 -3.73 2.63
N SER A 27 4.20 -4.30 3.14
CA SER A 27 3.80 -4.12 4.54
C SER A 27 4.81 -4.75 5.51
N ALA A 28 5.42 -5.87 5.12
CA ALA A 28 6.45 -6.52 5.92
C ALA A 28 7.74 -5.68 5.98
N LEU A 29 8.19 -5.13 4.85
CA LEU A 29 9.35 -4.24 4.83
C LEU A 29 9.07 -2.95 5.62
N THR A 30 7.95 -2.29 5.35
CA THR A 30 7.60 -1.03 6.03
C THR A 30 7.53 -1.21 7.55
N SER A 31 6.84 -2.25 8.02
CA SER A 31 6.74 -2.52 9.46
C SER A 31 8.09 -2.85 10.09
N THR A 32 8.98 -3.53 9.37
CA THR A 32 10.36 -3.80 9.81
C THR A 32 11.16 -2.51 9.96
N LEU A 33 11.16 -1.65 8.94
CA LEU A 33 11.85 -0.36 8.98
C LEU A 33 11.30 0.55 10.09
N CYS A 34 9.97 0.56 10.29
CA CYS A 34 9.34 1.27 11.39
C CYS A 34 9.77 0.72 12.77
N ALA A 35 9.87 -0.61 12.92
CA ALA A 35 10.31 -1.26 14.15
C ALA A 35 11.77 -0.90 14.49
N GLU A 36 12.66 -0.82 13.49
CA GLU A 36 14.08 -0.45 13.63
C GLU A 36 14.29 1.00 14.10
N THR A 37 13.28 1.85 14.00
CA THR A 37 13.37 3.20 14.58
C THR A 37 13.51 3.19 16.09
N GLY A 38 13.12 2.11 16.77
CA GLY A 38 13.00 2.06 18.24
C GLY A 38 11.82 2.87 18.78
N LYS A 39 11.05 3.54 17.94
CA LYS A 39 9.83 4.26 18.32
C LYS A 39 8.66 3.28 18.46
N LYS A 40 7.67 3.61 19.29
CA LYS A 40 6.49 2.76 19.49
C LYS A 40 5.81 2.47 18.15
N LEU A 41 5.55 1.20 17.89
CA LEU A 41 4.89 0.73 16.68
C LEU A 41 3.69 -0.15 17.04
N ILE A 42 2.56 0.13 16.39
CA ILE A 42 1.37 -0.73 16.43
C ILE A 42 1.20 -1.35 15.04
N CYS A 43 1.38 -2.65 14.92
CA CYS A 43 1.04 -3.42 13.73
C CYS A 43 -0.42 -3.87 13.81
N ILE A 44 -1.21 -3.62 12.78
CA ILE A 44 -2.63 -3.97 12.77
C ILE A 44 -2.93 -4.91 11.63
N GLU A 45 -3.50 -6.08 11.97
CA GLU A 45 -4.12 -7.00 11.04
C GLU A 45 -5.60 -6.67 10.92
N MET A 46 -6.10 -6.56 9.69
CA MET A 46 -7.48 -6.14 9.41
C MET A 46 -8.08 -7.05 8.32
N PRO A 47 -8.34 -8.32 8.63
CA PRO A 47 -8.97 -9.22 7.66
C PRO A 47 -10.36 -8.71 7.27
N ILE A 48 -10.69 -8.83 5.98
CA ILE A 48 -12.02 -8.65 5.39
C ILE A 48 -12.18 -9.76 4.37
N ASN A 49 -12.80 -10.87 4.77
CA ASN A 49 -13.00 -12.06 3.94
C ASN A 49 -11.70 -12.57 3.29
N GLN A 50 -10.56 -12.41 3.98
CA GLN A 50 -9.25 -12.76 3.43
C GLN A 50 -8.94 -14.25 3.52
N GLY A 51 -8.12 -14.73 2.57
CA GLY A 51 -7.60 -16.10 2.57
C GLY A 51 -6.75 -16.42 3.80
N LYS A 52 -6.87 -17.63 4.31
CA LYS A 52 -6.17 -18.09 5.53
C LYS A 52 -4.65 -17.95 5.44
N ASP A 53 -4.07 -18.09 4.23
CA ASP A 53 -2.64 -18.00 4.01
C ASP A 53 -2.10 -16.60 4.21
N GLN A 54 -2.83 -15.56 3.75
CA GLN A 54 -2.45 -14.16 3.98
C GLN A 54 -2.48 -13.82 5.47
N VAL A 55 -3.55 -14.22 6.17
CA VAL A 55 -3.68 -14.03 7.62
C VAL A 55 -2.57 -14.78 8.37
N SER A 56 -2.20 -15.99 7.94
CA SER A 56 -1.09 -16.74 8.53
C SER A 56 0.27 -16.03 8.34
N ARG A 57 0.54 -15.50 7.14
CA ARG A 57 1.79 -14.77 6.86
C ARG A 57 1.91 -13.49 7.67
N SER A 58 0.84 -12.70 7.75
CA SER A 58 0.84 -11.45 8.53
C SER A 58 1.10 -11.72 10.01
N LYS A 59 0.42 -12.73 10.57
CA LYS A 59 0.62 -13.14 11.96
C LYS A 59 2.07 -13.58 12.24
N LYS A 60 2.63 -14.48 11.40
CA LYS A 60 4.02 -14.95 11.54
C LYS A 60 5.01 -13.78 11.51
N HIS A 61 4.81 -12.83 10.61
CA HIS A 61 5.66 -11.65 10.51
C HIS A 61 5.56 -10.76 11.75
N ILE A 62 4.38 -10.50 12.24
CA ILE A 62 4.16 -9.72 13.47
C ILE A 62 4.78 -10.40 14.68
N ASP A 63 4.63 -11.71 14.82
CA ASP A 63 5.23 -12.47 15.91
C ASP A 63 6.77 -12.41 15.83
N TRP A 64 7.35 -12.49 14.63
CA TRP A 64 8.78 -12.28 14.41
C TRP A 64 9.21 -10.86 14.78
N LEU A 65 8.49 -9.81 14.37
CA LEU A 65 8.78 -8.43 14.75
C LEU A 65 8.78 -8.26 16.27
N LYS A 66 7.76 -8.78 16.97
CA LYS A 66 7.65 -8.68 18.43
C LYS A 66 8.77 -9.42 19.16
N SER A 67 9.27 -10.52 18.59
CA SER A 67 10.39 -11.25 19.18
C SER A 67 11.71 -10.50 19.06
N LYS A 68 11.87 -9.70 17.99
CA LYS A 68 13.10 -8.98 17.68
C LYS A 68 13.12 -7.53 18.20
N TYR A 69 11.96 -6.90 18.27
CA TYR A 69 11.84 -5.47 18.58
C TYR A 69 10.87 -5.22 19.74
N PRO A 70 11.34 -4.81 20.92
CA PRO A 70 10.49 -4.63 22.12
C PRO A 70 9.51 -3.44 22.01
N ASN A 71 9.72 -2.55 21.04
CA ASN A 71 8.86 -1.40 20.78
C ASN A 71 7.63 -1.73 19.91
N VAL A 72 7.47 -2.99 19.48
CA VAL A 72 6.36 -3.45 18.63
C VAL A 72 5.23 -4.04 19.46
N SER A 73 4.03 -3.57 19.19
CA SER A 73 2.77 -4.16 19.65
C SER A 73 1.86 -4.48 18.47
N SER A 74 0.83 -5.28 18.69
CA SER A 74 -0.09 -5.66 17.60
C SER A 74 -1.55 -5.70 18.03
N LYS A 75 -2.43 -5.56 17.06
CA LYS A 75 -3.88 -5.74 17.15
C LYS A 75 -4.39 -6.53 15.96
N LEU A 76 -5.35 -7.42 16.22
CA LEU A 76 -6.17 -8.05 15.19
C LEU A 76 -7.56 -7.42 15.28
N ILE A 77 -8.00 -6.81 14.19
CA ILE A 77 -9.32 -6.18 14.07
C ILE A 77 -10.04 -6.85 12.90
N ASP A 78 -10.92 -7.77 13.22
CA ASP A 78 -11.78 -8.42 12.24
C ASP A 78 -12.83 -7.43 11.74
N LEU A 79 -12.84 -7.17 10.43
CA LEU A 79 -13.74 -6.22 9.79
C LEU A 79 -14.82 -6.90 8.93
N ASP A 80 -14.92 -8.24 8.93
CA ASP A 80 -15.88 -8.99 8.11
C ASP A 80 -17.31 -8.50 8.34
N ASN A 81 -17.78 -8.50 9.58
CA ASN A 81 -19.14 -8.05 9.91
C ASN A 81 -19.39 -6.58 9.57
N THR A 82 -18.37 -5.74 9.70
CA THR A 82 -18.48 -4.29 9.36
C THR A 82 -18.63 -4.12 7.87
N PHE A 83 -17.84 -4.83 7.09
CA PHE A 83 -17.92 -4.82 5.63
C PHE A 83 -19.23 -5.41 5.13
N ASP A 84 -19.68 -6.55 5.67
CA ASP A 84 -20.95 -7.19 5.31
C ASP A 84 -22.15 -6.25 5.59
N SER A 85 -22.10 -5.50 6.70
CA SER A 85 -23.12 -4.51 7.02
C SER A 85 -23.12 -3.35 6.03
N PHE A 86 -21.94 -2.91 5.59
CA PHE A 86 -21.81 -1.90 4.53
C PHE A 86 -22.37 -2.41 3.19
N VAL A 87 -22.02 -3.64 2.78
CA VAL A 87 -22.53 -4.24 1.53
C VAL A 87 -24.06 -4.31 1.53
N LYS A 88 -24.68 -4.70 2.64
CA LYS A 88 -26.15 -4.73 2.78
C LYS A 88 -26.81 -3.34 2.71
N SER A 89 -26.07 -2.26 2.95
CA SER A 89 -26.60 -0.89 2.94
C SER A 89 -26.52 -0.22 1.57
N VAL A 90 -25.79 -0.79 0.60
CA VAL A 90 -25.68 -0.26 -0.76
C VAL A 90 -26.56 -1.05 -1.73
N PRO A 91 -27.03 -0.44 -2.85
CA PRO A 91 -27.83 -1.15 -3.83
C PRO A 91 -27.07 -2.34 -4.45
N GLU A 92 -27.75 -3.48 -4.61
CA GLU A 92 -27.20 -4.63 -5.33
C GLU A 92 -26.97 -4.29 -6.81
N ASN A 93 -25.79 -4.69 -7.31
CA ASN A 93 -25.43 -4.54 -8.71
C ASN A 93 -24.37 -5.60 -9.06
N ASN A 94 -24.44 -6.17 -10.26
CA ASN A 94 -23.52 -7.20 -10.74
C ASN A 94 -22.51 -6.66 -11.76
N SER A 95 -22.27 -5.35 -11.79
CA SER A 95 -21.30 -4.75 -12.71
C SER A 95 -19.88 -4.81 -12.15
N TYR A 96 -18.90 -4.74 -13.03
CA TYR A 96 -17.49 -4.62 -12.66
C TYR A 96 -17.23 -3.38 -11.79
N GLU A 97 -17.89 -2.26 -12.08
CA GLU A 97 -17.77 -1.01 -11.31
C GLU A 97 -18.25 -1.19 -9.86
N HIS A 98 -19.29 -2.01 -9.66
CA HIS A 98 -19.77 -2.33 -8.32
C HIS A 98 -18.73 -3.13 -7.54
N GLU A 99 -18.18 -4.20 -8.13
CA GLU A 99 -17.12 -5.00 -7.53
C GLU A 99 -15.89 -4.16 -7.20
N LEU A 100 -15.44 -3.31 -8.12
CA LEU A 100 -14.34 -2.36 -7.90
C LEU A 100 -14.66 -1.37 -6.77
N SER A 101 -15.90 -0.89 -6.69
CA SER A 101 -16.33 0.02 -5.61
C SER A 101 -16.30 -0.68 -4.25
N LEU A 102 -16.68 -1.95 -4.17
CA LEU A 102 -16.59 -2.76 -2.96
C LEU A 102 -15.12 -3.04 -2.58
N ALA A 103 -14.25 -3.37 -3.55
CA ALA A 103 -12.81 -3.51 -3.32
C ALA A 103 -12.20 -2.23 -2.72
N ASN A 104 -12.48 -1.08 -3.31
CA ASN A 104 -12.06 0.22 -2.78
C ASN A 104 -12.65 0.51 -1.39
N SER A 105 -13.86 0.05 -1.10
CA SER A 105 -14.49 0.23 0.22
C SER A 105 -13.79 -0.63 1.29
N ARG A 106 -13.33 -1.84 0.97
CA ARG A 106 -12.48 -2.65 1.87
C ARG A 106 -11.19 -1.90 2.25
N SER A 107 -10.51 -1.34 1.25
CA SER A 107 -9.29 -0.54 1.49
C SER A 107 -9.57 0.67 2.40
N ARG A 108 -10.67 1.39 2.17
CA ARG A 108 -11.05 2.55 2.99
C ARG A 108 -11.46 2.19 4.42
N LEU A 109 -12.11 1.05 4.65
CA LEU A 109 -12.40 0.56 6.01
C LEU A 109 -11.12 0.27 6.79
N ARG A 110 -10.12 -0.31 6.13
CA ARG A 110 -8.79 -0.50 6.74
C ARG A 110 -8.15 0.84 7.09
N MET A 111 -8.19 1.82 6.19
CA MET A 111 -7.67 3.16 6.46
C MET A 111 -8.34 3.81 7.67
N VAL A 112 -9.68 3.78 7.75
CA VAL A 112 -10.43 4.30 8.92
C VAL A 112 -9.95 3.64 10.22
N THR A 113 -9.73 2.33 10.19
CA THR A 113 -9.25 1.57 11.35
C THR A 113 -7.84 1.99 11.76
N LEU A 114 -6.93 2.17 10.79
CA LEU A 114 -5.58 2.65 11.07
C LEU A 114 -5.59 4.04 11.72
N TYR A 115 -6.39 4.96 11.19
CA TYR A 115 -6.52 6.31 11.75
C TYR A 115 -7.22 6.35 13.11
N TYR A 116 -8.14 5.41 13.40
CA TYR A 116 -8.67 5.27 14.74
C TYR A 116 -7.56 4.99 15.77
N PHE A 117 -6.68 4.03 15.48
CA PHE A 117 -5.56 3.71 16.38
C PHE A 117 -4.48 4.79 16.40
N SER A 118 -4.26 5.45 15.28
CA SER A 118 -3.36 6.61 15.17
C SER A 118 -3.83 7.73 16.09
N ALA A 119 -5.08 8.15 15.98
CA ALA A 119 -5.65 9.21 16.82
C ALA A 119 -5.68 8.84 18.32
N LEU A 120 -6.10 7.60 18.64
CA LEU A 120 -6.17 7.11 20.01
C LEU A 120 -4.82 7.18 20.74
N ASN A 121 -3.72 6.91 20.01
CA ASN A 121 -2.38 6.84 20.59
C ASN A 121 -1.54 8.11 20.34
N LYS A 122 -2.05 9.08 19.57
CA LYS A 122 -1.29 10.25 19.06
C LYS A 122 -0.07 9.81 18.24
N TYR A 123 -0.26 8.84 17.36
CA TYR A 123 0.71 8.31 16.41
C TYR A 123 0.34 8.77 15.00
N ILE A 124 1.12 8.36 14.02
CA ILE A 124 0.83 8.55 12.59
C ILE A 124 0.78 7.21 11.85
N VAL A 125 0.06 7.22 10.74
CA VAL A 125 -0.06 6.08 9.85
C VAL A 125 1.12 6.08 8.86
N ALA A 126 1.90 5.00 8.85
CA ALA A 126 2.91 4.77 7.83
C ALA A 126 2.34 3.88 6.72
N GLY A 127 2.37 4.41 5.51
CA GLY A 127 1.92 3.74 4.29
C GLY A 127 2.90 2.68 3.82
N THR A 128 2.39 1.75 3.05
CA THR A 128 3.12 0.59 2.55
C THR A 128 3.25 0.56 1.02
N GLY A 129 2.81 1.62 0.34
CA GLY A 129 2.93 1.73 -1.11
C GLY A 129 4.38 1.94 -1.56
N ASN A 130 4.77 1.30 -2.65
CA ASN A 130 6.07 1.44 -3.30
C ASN A 130 5.99 2.39 -4.50
N LYS A 131 7.13 2.73 -5.09
CA LYS A 131 7.23 3.69 -6.18
C LYS A 131 6.45 3.29 -7.43
N VAL A 132 6.45 2.00 -7.76
CA VAL A 132 5.75 1.50 -8.96
C VAL A 132 4.24 1.67 -8.79
N GLU A 133 3.71 1.25 -7.64
CA GLU A 133 2.28 1.30 -7.34
C GLU A 133 1.80 2.74 -7.12
N ASP A 134 2.47 3.52 -6.27
CA ASP A 134 1.99 4.84 -5.87
C ASP A 134 2.22 5.91 -6.95
N PHE A 135 3.43 6.00 -7.50
CA PHE A 135 3.81 7.09 -8.41
C PHE A 135 4.05 6.63 -9.85
N GLY A 136 4.21 5.32 -10.09
CA GLY A 136 4.29 4.75 -11.42
C GLY A 136 2.91 4.65 -12.08
N ILE A 137 2.07 3.78 -11.58
CA ILE A 137 0.78 3.44 -12.22
C ILE A 137 -0.45 3.88 -11.42
N GLY A 138 -0.31 4.35 -10.19
CA GLY A 138 -1.42 4.74 -9.32
C GLY A 138 -2.33 3.56 -8.96
N PHE A 139 -1.75 2.37 -8.75
CA PHE A 139 -2.44 1.13 -8.44
C PHE A 139 -2.73 1.04 -6.94
N TYR A 140 -3.56 1.94 -6.46
CA TYR A 140 -4.01 2.02 -5.07
C TYR A 140 -5.37 2.72 -4.97
N THR A 141 -6.03 2.56 -3.84
CA THR A 141 -7.27 3.27 -3.53
C THR A 141 -6.98 4.62 -2.89
N LYS A 142 -7.36 5.71 -3.58
CA LYS A 142 -7.28 7.05 -2.98
C LYS A 142 -8.11 7.10 -1.70
N TYR A 143 -7.48 7.53 -0.59
CA TYR A 143 -8.08 7.52 0.75
C TYR A 143 -8.43 6.13 1.29
N GLY A 144 -7.80 5.09 0.73
CA GLY A 144 -7.74 3.76 1.29
C GLY A 144 -6.31 3.47 1.73
N ASP A 145 -5.64 2.56 1.06
CA ASP A 145 -4.19 2.29 1.25
C ASP A 145 -3.31 3.50 0.89
N GLY A 146 -3.76 4.40 -0.01
CA GLY A 146 -3.11 5.70 -0.24
C GLY A 146 -3.46 6.79 0.78
N GLY A 147 -4.30 6.50 1.79
CA GLY A 147 -4.65 7.43 2.88
C GLY A 147 -3.71 7.25 4.06
N VAL A 148 -2.56 7.93 4.05
CA VAL A 148 -1.47 7.75 5.01
C VAL A 148 -0.83 9.09 5.37
N ASP A 149 -0.09 9.15 6.48
CA ASP A 149 0.62 10.37 6.91
C ASP A 149 2.03 10.44 6.36
N ILE A 150 2.70 9.29 6.22
CA ILE A 150 4.02 9.15 5.62
C ILE A 150 4.09 7.91 4.73
N SER A 151 4.93 7.96 3.69
CA SER A 151 5.16 6.85 2.74
C SER A 151 6.63 6.46 2.71
N PRO A 152 7.11 5.66 3.68
CA PRO A 152 8.55 5.41 3.87
C PRO A 152 9.25 4.69 2.71
N ILE A 153 8.52 3.87 1.95
CA ILE A 153 9.08 3.06 0.85
C ILE A 153 8.59 3.53 -0.53
N ALA A 154 7.89 4.65 -0.62
CA ALA A 154 7.29 5.12 -1.87
C ALA A 154 8.32 5.59 -2.94
N ASP A 155 9.59 5.74 -2.60
CA ASP A 155 10.67 5.96 -3.56
C ASP A 155 11.44 4.67 -3.94
N LEU A 156 11.07 3.53 -3.37
CA LEU A 156 11.64 2.23 -3.73
C LEU A 156 10.85 1.57 -4.87
N LEU A 157 11.57 1.05 -5.85
CA LEU A 157 11.03 0.13 -6.84
C LEU A 157 10.63 -1.21 -6.18
N LYS A 158 9.76 -1.98 -6.82
CA LYS A 158 9.35 -3.31 -6.30
C LYS A 158 10.55 -4.25 -6.16
N SER A 159 11.46 -4.24 -7.13
CA SER A 159 12.71 -5.00 -7.10
C SER A 159 13.61 -4.61 -5.90
N GLU A 160 13.65 -3.33 -5.56
CA GLU A 160 14.40 -2.83 -4.39
C GLU A 160 13.72 -3.24 -3.07
N VAL A 161 12.38 -3.24 -3.01
CA VAL A 161 11.62 -3.77 -1.87
C VAL A 161 11.98 -5.23 -1.61
N TYR A 162 12.02 -6.08 -2.66
CA TYR A 162 12.44 -7.47 -2.53
C TYR A 162 13.89 -7.61 -2.03
N SER A 163 14.79 -6.78 -2.54
CA SER A 163 16.20 -6.78 -2.13
C SER A 163 16.37 -6.42 -0.66
N LEU A 164 15.68 -5.39 -0.20
CA LEU A 164 15.69 -4.98 1.21
C LEU A 164 14.99 -5.99 2.12
N ALA A 165 13.90 -6.60 1.67
CA ALA A 165 13.22 -7.64 2.44
C ALA A 165 14.14 -8.85 2.71
N LYS A 166 14.91 -9.27 1.71
CA LYS A 166 15.94 -10.31 1.87
C LYS A 166 17.05 -9.88 2.82
N PHE A 167 17.54 -8.65 2.70
CA PHE A 167 18.57 -8.09 3.58
C PHE A 167 18.14 -8.09 5.06
N HIS A 168 16.88 -7.76 5.34
CA HIS A 168 16.31 -7.76 6.69
C HIS A 168 15.91 -9.14 7.20
N ASN A 169 16.10 -10.22 6.43
CA ASN A 169 15.70 -11.59 6.74
C ASN A 169 14.18 -11.70 7.01
N ILE A 170 13.38 -11.01 6.21
CA ILE A 170 11.93 -11.20 6.21
C ILE A 170 11.61 -12.63 5.75
N ASN A 171 10.60 -13.24 6.36
CA ASN A 171 10.22 -14.63 6.11
C ASN A 171 10.07 -14.93 4.61
N GLU A 172 10.68 -16.01 4.16
CA GLU A 172 10.64 -16.47 2.76
C GLU A 172 9.21 -16.75 2.25
N GLU A 173 8.27 -17.15 3.12
CA GLU A 173 6.87 -17.31 2.74
C GLU A 173 6.25 -15.98 2.25
N ILE A 174 6.72 -14.84 2.78
CA ILE A 174 6.31 -13.51 2.31
C ILE A 174 7.05 -13.14 1.03
N ILE A 175 8.37 -13.36 0.99
CA ILE A 175 9.20 -13.04 -0.17
C ILE A 175 8.75 -13.80 -1.43
N ASN A 176 8.36 -15.07 -1.26
CA ASN A 176 7.94 -15.94 -2.36
C ASN A 176 6.42 -15.85 -2.68
N ALA A 177 5.65 -15.11 -1.89
CA ALA A 177 4.24 -14.92 -2.16
C ALA A 177 4.03 -14.00 -3.39
N LYS A 178 3.11 -14.37 -4.27
CA LYS A 178 2.72 -13.48 -5.36
C LYS A 178 2.10 -12.20 -4.82
N PRO A 179 2.45 -11.03 -5.39
CA PRO A 179 1.81 -9.77 -5.03
C PRO A 179 0.31 -9.83 -5.27
N THR A 180 -0.47 -9.43 -4.29
CA THR A 180 -1.92 -9.31 -4.39
C THR A 180 -2.43 -8.25 -3.42
N ASP A 181 -3.36 -7.43 -3.88
CA ASP A 181 -4.06 -6.43 -3.07
C ASP A 181 -5.03 -7.08 -2.06
N GLY A 182 -5.42 -8.34 -2.28
CA GLY A 182 -6.34 -9.07 -1.41
C GLY A 182 -7.72 -8.42 -1.30
N LEU A 183 -8.14 -7.68 -2.32
CA LEU A 183 -9.41 -6.94 -2.37
C LEU A 183 -10.49 -7.67 -3.16
N TRP A 184 -10.13 -8.70 -3.93
CA TRP A 184 -11.02 -9.46 -4.80
C TRP A 184 -11.30 -10.87 -4.26
N ASN A 185 -12.42 -11.45 -4.67
CA ASN A 185 -12.84 -12.78 -4.20
C ASN A 185 -12.26 -13.93 -5.06
N ASP A 186 -11.54 -13.65 -6.15
CA ASP A 186 -11.09 -14.62 -7.16
C ASP A 186 -9.59 -14.92 -7.12
N ASN A 187 -8.87 -14.50 -6.08
CA ASN A 187 -7.44 -14.72 -5.88
C ASN A 187 -6.52 -14.22 -7.02
N ARG A 188 -7.00 -13.26 -7.85
CA ARG A 188 -6.16 -12.62 -8.88
C ARG A 188 -4.96 -11.95 -8.23
N ASN A 189 -3.81 -11.98 -8.91
CA ASN A 189 -2.63 -11.23 -8.49
C ASN A 189 -2.59 -9.84 -9.15
N ASP A 190 -1.69 -8.99 -8.67
CA ASP A 190 -1.59 -7.60 -9.16
C ASP A 190 -1.13 -7.56 -10.63
N GLU A 191 -0.18 -8.41 -11.03
CA GLU A 191 0.33 -8.47 -12.41
C GLU A 191 -0.77 -8.91 -13.41
N ASP A 192 -1.68 -9.82 -13.01
CA ASP A 192 -2.84 -10.19 -13.82
C ASP A 192 -3.79 -9.00 -14.02
N GLN A 193 -3.94 -8.13 -13.01
CA GLN A 193 -4.78 -6.94 -13.08
C GLN A 193 -4.13 -5.83 -13.92
N ILE A 194 -2.82 -5.68 -13.82
CA ILE A 194 -2.04 -4.67 -14.55
C ILE A 194 -1.87 -5.07 -16.02
N GLY A 195 -1.70 -6.36 -16.31
CA GLY A 195 -1.40 -6.90 -17.64
C GLY A 195 0.10 -6.86 -17.98
N ALA A 196 0.96 -6.63 -16.98
CA ALA A 196 2.41 -6.66 -17.07
C ALA A 196 3.02 -7.01 -15.71
N SER A 197 4.24 -7.57 -15.73
CA SER A 197 4.99 -7.81 -14.51
C SER A 197 5.55 -6.51 -13.91
N TYR A 198 5.89 -6.53 -12.61
CA TYR A 198 6.54 -5.38 -11.98
C TYR A 198 7.85 -5.00 -12.64
N ASP A 199 8.66 -5.99 -13.02
CA ASP A 199 9.94 -5.75 -13.73
C ASP A 199 9.71 -5.04 -15.07
N GLU A 200 8.69 -5.46 -15.83
CA GLU A 200 8.31 -4.80 -17.08
C GLU A 200 7.84 -3.37 -16.86
N ILE A 201 7.04 -3.12 -15.83
CA ILE A 201 6.59 -1.75 -15.49
C ILE A 201 7.76 -0.87 -15.05
N GLU A 202 8.71 -1.38 -14.25
CA GLU A 202 9.92 -0.66 -13.88
C GLU A 202 10.72 -0.24 -15.13
N ILE A 203 10.90 -1.17 -16.08
CA ILE A 203 11.55 -0.88 -17.37
C ILE A 203 10.77 0.20 -18.14
N ALA A 204 9.43 0.13 -18.17
CA ALA A 204 8.60 1.13 -18.84
C ALA A 204 8.72 2.52 -18.18
N MET A 205 8.78 2.60 -16.86
CA MET A 205 9.02 3.86 -16.12
C MET A 205 10.37 4.49 -16.50
N PHE A 206 11.43 3.70 -16.64
CA PHE A 206 12.74 4.18 -17.11
C PHE A 206 12.75 4.57 -18.58
N ASN A 207 11.91 3.97 -19.39
CA ASN A 207 11.86 4.17 -20.84
C ASN A 207 10.83 5.24 -21.27
N ASP A 208 10.10 5.84 -20.35
CA ASP A 208 9.01 6.80 -20.68
C ASP A 208 9.42 7.97 -21.58
N HIS A 209 10.69 8.36 -21.51
CA HIS A 209 11.27 9.44 -22.31
C HIS A 209 12.02 8.97 -23.57
N LYS A 210 12.13 7.64 -23.80
CA LYS A 210 12.84 7.11 -24.96
C LYS A 210 11.96 7.12 -26.21
N SER A 211 12.61 7.13 -27.38
CA SER A 211 11.92 6.96 -28.66
C SER A 211 11.37 5.54 -28.77
N GLU A 212 10.11 5.39 -29.18
CA GLU A 212 9.48 4.09 -29.42
C GLU A 212 10.21 3.24 -30.45
N ARG A 213 11.04 3.87 -31.32
CA ARG A 213 11.83 3.15 -32.35
C ARG A 213 12.92 2.25 -31.76
N ASP A 214 13.35 2.54 -30.53
CA ASP A 214 14.43 1.82 -29.86
C ASP A 214 13.90 0.71 -28.92
N LEU A 215 12.59 0.50 -28.90
CA LEU A 215 11.92 -0.46 -28.00
C LEU A 215 11.46 -1.71 -28.75
N SER A 216 11.52 -2.85 -28.07
CA SER A 216 10.87 -4.09 -28.55
C SER A 216 9.34 -3.92 -28.62
N GLU A 217 8.65 -4.82 -29.34
CA GLU A 217 7.19 -4.76 -29.42
C GLU A 217 6.53 -4.95 -28.05
N ARG A 218 7.08 -5.83 -27.19
CA ARG A 218 6.59 -6.01 -25.82
C ARG A 218 6.83 -4.76 -24.97
N ASP A 219 8.00 -4.14 -25.05
CA ASP A 219 8.29 -2.89 -24.32
C ASP A 219 7.33 -1.75 -24.74
N LYS A 220 6.99 -1.66 -26.01
CA LYS A 220 5.99 -0.69 -26.50
C LYS A 220 4.60 -0.96 -25.93
N GLU A 221 4.19 -2.22 -25.88
CA GLU A 221 2.92 -2.62 -25.27
C GLU A 221 2.88 -2.23 -23.78
N VAL A 222 3.90 -2.62 -23.02
CA VAL A 222 4.00 -2.32 -21.58
C VAL A 222 4.09 -0.81 -21.34
N LEU A 223 4.81 -0.07 -22.18
CA LEU A 223 4.86 1.39 -22.09
C LEU A 223 3.46 2.02 -22.30
N LYS A 224 2.64 1.47 -23.20
CA LYS A 224 1.24 1.91 -23.36
C LYS A 224 0.40 1.61 -22.12
N ILE A 225 0.55 0.42 -21.54
CA ILE A 225 -0.11 0.02 -20.28
C ILE A 225 0.27 1.03 -19.18
N TYR A 226 1.58 1.22 -18.95
CA TYR A 226 2.09 2.18 -17.98
C TYR A 226 1.50 3.58 -18.16
N LYS A 227 1.60 4.15 -19.38
CA LYS A 227 1.08 5.50 -19.69
C LYS A 227 -0.42 5.62 -19.47
N SER A 228 -1.18 4.58 -19.81
CA SER A 228 -2.62 4.53 -19.61
C SER A 228 -2.98 4.59 -18.12
N PHE A 229 -2.35 3.74 -17.30
CA PHE A 229 -2.55 3.75 -15.85
C PHE A 229 -2.09 5.06 -15.21
N ASN A 230 -0.88 5.53 -15.53
CA ASN A 230 -0.33 6.78 -15.00
C ASN A 230 -1.26 7.97 -15.30
N SER A 231 -1.73 8.09 -16.54
CA SER A 231 -2.62 9.18 -16.96
C SER A 231 -3.98 9.12 -16.26
N SER A 232 -4.64 7.97 -16.27
CA SER A 232 -5.98 7.80 -15.67
C SER A 232 -5.95 7.96 -14.15
N ASN A 233 -4.88 7.51 -13.50
CA ASN A 233 -4.70 7.57 -12.05
C ASN A 233 -3.96 8.82 -11.55
N ARG A 234 -3.55 9.73 -12.42
CA ARG A 234 -2.74 10.90 -12.06
C ARG A 234 -3.37 11.74 -10.95
N HIS A 235 -4.70 11.84 -10.92
CA HIS A 235 -5.45 12.56 -9.88
C HIS A 235 -5.26 11.98 -8.46
N LYS A 236 -4.81 10.74 -8.33
CA LYS A 236 -4.50 10.12 -7.04
C LYS A 236 -3.13 10.56 -6.53
N MET A 237 -2.16 10.74 -7.43
CA MET A 237 -0.75 11.02 -7.15
C MET A 237 -0.47 12.50 -6.88
N LEU A 238 -1.34 13.38 -7.36
CA LEU A 238 -1.17 14.83 -7.22
C LEU A 238 -1.87 15.37 -5.97
N PRO A 239 -1.39 16.49 -5.40
CA PRO A 239 -2.12 17.20 -4.36
C PRO A 239 -3.55 17.52 -4.79
N ILE A 240 -4.45 17.64 -3.82
CA ILE A 240 -5.85 17.99 -4.09
C ILE A 240 -5.90 19.36 -4.81
N PRO A 241 -6.53 19.45 -6.00
CA PRO A 241 -6.64 20.70 -6.72
C PRO A 241 -7.46 21.72 -5.93
N VAL A 242 -6.94 22.92 -5.82
CA VAL A 242 -7.61 24.05 -5.17
C VAL A 242 -7.98 25.08 -6.21
N CYS A 243 -9.24 25.50 -6.26
CA CYS A 243 -9.69 26.60 -7.08
C CYS A 243 -9.07 27.91 -6.54
N LYS A 244 -8.19 28.52 -7.32
CA LYS A 244 -7.60 29.82 -6.98
C LYS A 244 -8.52 30.94 -7.46
N ILE A 245 -9.02 31.73 -6.52
CA ILE A 245 -9.87 32.88 -6.82
C ILE A 245 -8.93 34.07 -7.15
N PRO A 246 -9.11 34.71 -8.31
CA PRO A 246 -8.34 35.91 -8.66
C PRO A 246 -8.57 37.00 -7.60
N LYS A 247 -7.49 37.71 -7.23
CA LYS A 247 -7.58 38.75 -6.19
C LYS A 247 -8.52 39.92 -6.56
N ASP A 248 -8.74 40.12 -7.85
CA ASP A 248 -9.61 41.19 -8.36
C ASP A 248 -11.12 40.92 -8.10
N TYR A 249 -11.48 39.72 -7.59
CA TYR A 249 -12.84 39.36 -7.19
C TYR A 249 -13.07 39.33 -5.67
N ILE A 250 -12.05 39.71 -4.90
CA ILE A 250 -12.06 39.80 -3.44
C ILE A 250 -11.70 41.25 -3.05
#